data_d815e17afdb38ae46eefda2630f4a69a
#
_entry.id   d815e17afdb38ae46eefda2630f4a69a
#
_cell.length_a   1.000
_cell.length_b   1.000
_cell.length_c   1.000
_cell.angle_alpha   90.00
_cell.angle_beta   90.00
_cell.angle_gamma   90.00
#
_symmetry.space_group_name_H-M   'P 1'
#
loop_
_entity.id
_entity.type
_entity.pdbx_description
1 polymer ?
#
loop_
_entity_poly.entity_id
_entity_poly.type
_entity_poly.pdbx_seq_one_letter_code
_entity_poly.pdbx_strand_id
1 'polypeptide(L)'
;MFTKSGSSSIRVISRYRKPFFAAVLLMFLFPLARPAGSEELKEAMFYEKLQGGRVLCELCPRQCVIADGRRGFCRVRENIGGTLYTLVYGKPCSINVGPIEKAPLFHFIPGHRRLCLATAGCNLKCKFCQNWQISQASPGELQEHSLSPADIIKEAKRTGVTSICFTYSEPTIFYEYVYETSLLAQKEGIKISIVSNGYIKAEPLKKLIKVLDAVKIDLKAFTDKFYKEIAVEAELEPVLNTLKILKEEGAYFEIVNLII
;
A
#
# COMPACT_ATOMS: atom_id res chain seq x y z
N MET A 1 31.81 -11.22 77.35
CA MET A 1 32.86 -12.21 77.67
C MET A 1 33.83 -12.19 76.50
N PHE A 2 34.99 -11.62 76.72
CA PHE A 2 36.37 -12.09 76.42
C PHE A 2 36.63 -12.54 75.00
N THR A 3 37.70 -12.18 74.29
CA THR A 3 38.94 -11.39 74.48
C THR A 3 39.59 -11.29 73.10
N LYS A 4 40.09 -10.15 72.75
CA LYS A 4 41.45 -9.74 72.42
C LYS A 4 42.46 -10.75 71.88
N SER A 5 43.09 -10.46 70.77
CA SER A 5 44.48 -9.97 70.53
C SER A 5 44.89 -10.35 69.11
N GLY A 6 45.66 -9.70 68.32
CA GLY A 6 46.68 -8.71 68.56
C GLY A 6 47.77 -8.92 67.50
N SER A 7 48.24 -7.81 66.91
CA SER A 7 49.57 -7.53 66.29
C SER A 7 50.10 -8.51 65.25
N SER A 8 50.79 -8.13 64.22
CA SER A 8 51.84 -7.12 64.05
C SER A 8 52.21 -6.93 62.57
N SER A 9 52.69 -5.76 62.29
CA SER A 9 53.25 -5.24 61.05
C SER A 9 54.43 -6.01 60.51
N ILE A 10 54.47 -6.15 59.17
CA ILE A 10 55.77 -6.11 58.44
C ILE A 10 55.53 -5.33 57.13
N ARG A 11 56.24 -4.17 57.00
CA ARG A 11 56.37 -3.44 55.73
C ARG A 11 57.45 -4.10 54.90
N VAL A 12 57.12 -4.40 53.66
CA VAL A 12 58.15 -4.65 52.60
C VAL A 12 57.85 -3.70 51.45
N ILE A 13 58.79 -2.76 51.29
CA ILE A 13 58.79 -1.81 50.17
C ILE A 13 59.45 -2.55 49.00
N SER A 14 58.73 -2.77 47.91
CA SER A 14 59.32 -3.16 46.65
C SER A 14 58.90 -2.19 45.56
N ARG A 15 59.89 -1.43 45.08
CA ARG A 15 59.78 -0.56 43.91
C ARG A 15 59.66 -1.44 42.67
N TYR A 16 58.52 -1.39 41.95
CA TYR A 16 58.45 -1.84 40.58
C TYR A 16 58.08 -0.69 39.62
N ARG A 17 58.99 -0.46 38.66
CA ARG A 17 58.83 0.45 37.53
C ARG A 17 57.66 -0.02 36.65
N LYS A 18 56.77 0.94 36.36
CA LYS A 18 55.69 0.73 35.36
C LYS A 18 56.25 0.83 33.97
N PRO A 19 56.02 -0.14 33.07
CA PRO A 19 56.14 0.11 31.64
C PRO A 19 54.93 0.85 31.11
N PHE A 20 55.17 1.92 30.35
CA PHE A 20 54.16 2.61 29.53
C PHE A 20 53.74 1.65 28.41
N PHE A 21 52.56 1.07 28.50
CA PHE A 21 51.90 0.45 27.33
C PHE A 21 51.02 1.53 26.68
N ALA A 22 51.41 1.98 25.48
CA ALA A 22 50.57 2.75 24.58
C ALA A 22 49.48 1.83 24.09
N ALA A 23 48.26 2.02 24.62
CA ALA A 23 47.07 1.36 24.06
C ALA A 23 46.71 2.02 22.72
N VAL A 24 47.05 1.38 21.62
CA VAL A 24 46.54 1.72 20.30
C VAL A 24 45.07 1.32 20.29
N LEU A 25 44.18 2.33 20.39
CA LEU A 25 42.74 2.15 20.26
C LEU A 25 42.41 1.90 18.79
N LEU A 26 42.38 0.63 18.37
CA LEU A 26 41.80 0.22 17.10
C LEU A 26 40.26 0.45 17.20
N MET A 27 39.79 1.57 16.67
CA MET A 27 38.38 1.76 16.38
C MET A 27 37.98 0.76 15.27
N PHE A 28 37.46 -0.38 15.68
CA PHE A 28 36.69 -1.24 14.79
C PHE A 28 35.42 -0.48 14.42
N LEU A 29 35.40 0.07 13.20
CA LEU A 29 34.18 0.48 12.53
C LEU A 29 33.32 -0.78 12.28
N PHE A 30 32.58 -1.20 13.30
CA PHE A 30 31.47 -2.12 13.06
C PHE A 30 30.43 -1.37 12.23
N PRO A 31 30.09 -1.83 11.02
CA PRO A 31 28.91 -1.33 10.36
C PRO A 31 27.75 -1.60 11.33
N LEU A 32 27.03 -0.53 11.74
CA LEU A 32 25.78 -0.66 12.47
C LEU A 32 24.87 -1.59 11.63
N ALA A 33 24.78 -2.85 12.05
CA ALA A 33 23.83 -3.79 11.49
C ALA A 33 22.44 -3.15 11.69
N ARG A 34 21.77 -2.81 10.58
CA ARG A 34 20.36 -2.41 10.59
C ARG A 34 19.60 -3.51 11.34
N PRO A 35 18.70 -3.17 12.25
CA PRO A 35 17.86 -4.18 12.89
C PRO A 35 17.12 -4.95 11.80
N ALA A 36 17.25 -6.27 11.81
CA ALA A 36 16.50 -7.18 10.95
C ALA A 36 15.02 -6.96 11.25
N GLY A 37 14.27 -6.39 10.28
CA GLY A 37 12.82 -6.19 10.41
C GLY A 37 12.27 -4.82 9.98
N SER A 38 13.05 -3.88 9.45
CA SER A 38 12.45 -2.73 8.75
C SER A 38 11.92 -3.21 7.41
N GLU A 39 10.62 -3.50 7.33
CA GLU A 39 9.94 -3.65 6.03
C GLU A 39 10.35 -2.46 5.15
N GLU A 40 10.97 -2.74 4.01
CA GLU A 40 11.39 -1.70 3.09
C GLU A 40 10.13 -1.04 2.51
N LEU A 41 9.93 0.24 2.83
CA LEU A 41 8.78 0.99 2.32
C LEU A 41 8.89 1.09 0.79
N LYS A 42 7.80 0.79 0.11
CA LYS A 42 7.71 0.91 -1.34
C LYS A 42 7.52 2.37 -1.74
N GLU A 43 8.46 2.91 -2.52
CA GLU A 43 8.27 4.25 -3.10
C GLU A 43 7.05 4.26 -4.01
N ALA A 44 6.23 5.29 -3.86
CA ALA A 44 5.00 5.45 -4.62
C ALA A 44 5.30 5.92 -6.05
N MET A 45 4.50 5.48 -7.00
CA MET A 45 4.51 5.99 -8.37
C MET A 45 3.64 7.25 -8.47
N PHE A 46 3.85 8.05 -9.52
CA PHE A 46 3.04 9.21 -9.86
C PHE A 46 2.99 10.28 -8.74
N TYR A 47 4.13 10.91 -8.50
CA TYR A 47 4.22 12.09 -7.66
C TYR A 47 5.35 13.00 -8.11
N GLU A 48 5.30 14.26 -7.72
CA GLU A 48 6.32 15.26 -7.96
C GLU A 48 6.87 15.80 -6.64
N LYS A 49 8.18 16.08 -6.61
CA LYS A 49 8.82 16.73 -5.47
C LYS A 49 8.62 18.24 -5.59
N LEU A 50 8.15 18.87 -4.51
CA LEU A 50 7.93 20.29 -4.42
C LEU A 50 8.96 20.96 -3.49
N GLN A 51 9.04 22.28 -3.55
CA GLN A 51 9.87 23.05 -2.62
C GLN A 51 9.46 22.84 -1.17
N GLY A 52 10.43 22.91 -0.23
CA GLY A 52 10.19 22.75 1.21
C GLY A 52 9.88 21.33 1.62
N GLY A 53 10.39 20.32 0.92
CA GLY A 53 10.23 18.90 1.28
C GLY A 53 8.81 18.36 1.12
N ARG A 54 7.92 19.10 0.45
CA ARG A 54 6.56 18.65 0.11
C ARG A 54 6.58 17.79 -1.15
N VAL A 55 5.53 17.01 -1.34
CA VAL A 55 5.29 16.27 -2.58
C VAL A 55 3.86 16.49 -3.09
N LEU A 56 3.67 16.46 -4.39
CA LEU A 56 2.36 16.46 -5.06
C LEU A 56 2.06 15.04 -5.54
N CYS A 57 1.02 14.43 -5.00
CA CYS A 57 0.57 13.11 -5.48
C CYS A 57 -0.27 13.26 -6.75
N GLU A 58 0.18 12.64 -7.84
CA GLU A 58 -0.40 12.73 -9.18
C GLU A 58 -1.24 11.50 -9.56
N LEU A 59 -1.56 10.62 -8.59
CA LEU A 59 -2.23 9.35 -8.85
C LEU A 59 -3.73 9.51 -9.16
N CYS A 60 -4.40 10.37 -8.42
CA CYS A 60 -5.85 10.59 -8.55
C CYS A 60 -6.18 12.08 -8.60
N PRO A 61 -7.42 12.47 -8.99
CA PRO A 61 -7.82 13.87 -9.11
C PRO A 61 -7.75 14.70 -7.81
N ARG A 62 -7.53 14.06 -6.65
CA ARG A 62 -7.30 14.76 -5.37
C ARG A 62 -6.05 15.63 -5.38
N GLN A 63 -5.03 15.27 -6.15
CA GLN A 63 -3.77 16.01 -6.27
C GLN A 63 -3.25 16.53 -4.92
N CYS A 64 -3.15 15.62 -3.94
CA CYS A 64 -2.76 15.98 -2.57
C CYS A 64 -1.35 16.57 -2.53
N VAL A 65 -1.22 17.80 -2.05
CA VAL A 65 0.07 18.38 -1.64
C VAL A 65 0.34 17.89 -0.21
N ILE A 66 1.38 17.07 -0.04
CA ILE A 66 1.64 16.34 1.20
C ILE A 66 2.95 16.84 1.80
N ALA A 67 2.87 17.44 2.99
CA ALA A 67 4.06 17.86 3.76
C ALA A 67 4.79 16.64 4.32
N ASP A 68 6.05 16.82 4.71
CA ASP A 68 6.85 15.78 5.36
C ASP A 68 6.17 15.22 6.62
N GLY A 69 6.20 13.91 6.80
CA GLY A 69 5.52 13.18 7.89
C GLY A 69 3.98 13.19 7.78
N ARG A 70 3.39 13.63 6.66
CA ARG A 70 1.93 13.69 6.48
C ARG A 70 1.47 12.71 5.41
N ARG A 71 0.18 12.36 5.48
CA ARG A 71 -0.49 11.46 4.53
C ARG A 71 -1.46 12.22 3.64
N GLY A 72 -1.66 11.70 2.44
CA GLY A 72 -2.72 12.17 1.54
C GLY A 72 -4.12 11.80 2.02
N PHE A 73 -5.15 12.28 1.32
CA PHE A 73 -6.55 12.05 1.64
C PHE A 73 -6.92 10.56 1.80
N CYS A 74 -6.30 9.68 1.01
CA CYS A 74 -6.50 8.23 1.07
C CYS A 74 -5.89 7.56 2.32
N ARG A 75 -5.04 8.26 3.09
CA ARG A 75 -4.34 7.83 4.32
C ARG A 75 -3.26 6.76 4.12
N VAL A 76 -3.04 6.28 2.90
CA VAL A 76 -2.13 5.17 2.60
C VAL A 76 -0.90 5.59 1.80
N ARG A 77 -0.77 6.87 1.49
CA ARG A 77 0.41 7.46 0.86
C ARG A 77 0.96 8.54 1.77
N GLU A 78 2.22 8.41 2.17
CA GLU A 78 2.90 9.27 3.14
C GLU A 78 4.17 9.85 2.53
N ASN A 79 4.38 11.14 2.75
CA ASN A 79 5.63 11.80 2.43
C ASN A 79 6.61 11.60 3.59
N ILE A 80 7.77 11.02 3.30
CA ILE A 80 8.85 10.82 4.28
C ILE A 80 10.12 11.40 3.67
N GLY A 81 10.59 12.51 4.23
CA GLY A 81 11.82 13.17 3.78
C GLY A 81 11.77 13.67 2.33
N GLY A 82 10.61 14.09 1.81
CA GLY A 82 10.44 14.55 0.42
C GLY A 82 10.30 13.41 -0.60
N THR A 83 10.08 12.18 -0.16
CA THR A 83 9.76 11.02 -1.00
C THR A 83 8.41 10.45 -0.61
N LEU A 84 7.55 10.21 -1.59
CA LEU A 84 6.23 9.63 -1.34
C LEU A 84 6.32 8.10 -1.30
N TYR A 85 5.78 7.50 -0.24
CA TYR A 85 5.72 6.05 -0.07
C TYR A 85 4.29 5.56 -0.01
N THR A 86 4.04 4.34 -0.51
CA THR A 86 2.81 3.59 -0.25
C THR A 86 2.99 2.73 1.00
N LEU A 87 2.03 2.81 1.92
CA LEU A 87 2.07 2.12 3.21
C LEU A 87 1.35 0.76 3.17
N VAL A 88 0.69 0.44 2.05
CA VAL A 88 -0.16 -0.75 1.90
C VAL A 88 0.36 -1.74 0.85
N TYR A 89 1.59 -1.53 0.36
CA TYR A 89 2.21 -2.47 -0.55
C TYR A 89 2.49 -3.80 0.17
N GLY A 90 1.96 -4.90 -0.39
CA GLY A 90 2.08 -6.22 0.24
C GLY A 90 1.29 -6.41 1.53
N LYS A 91 0.35 -5.48 1.86
CA LYS A 91 -0.42 -5.49 3.11
C LYS A 91 -1.94 -5.58 2.87
N PRO A 92 -2.44 -6.66 2.26
CA PRO A 92 -3.87 -6.84 2.13
C PRO A 92 -4.52 -7.08 3.52
N CYS A 93 -5.63 -6.36 3.78
CA CYS A 93 -6.46 -6.54 4.98
C CYS A 93 -7.65 -7.47 4.73
N SER A 94 -7.90 -7.85 3.49
CA SER A 94 -8.94 -8.82 3.11
C SER A 94 -8.45 -9.67 1.96
N ILE A 95 -8.59 -10.98 2.13
CA ILE A 95 -8.26 -11.99 1.12
C ILE A 95 -9.34 -13.07 1.17
N ASN A 96 -10.00 -13.32 0.05
CA ASN A 96 -10.98 -14.39 -0.02
C ASN A 96 -11.19 -14.90 -1.45
N VAL A 97 -11.71 -16.13 -1.57
CA VAL A 97 -12.06 -16.72 -2.86
C VAL A 97 -13.59 -16.72 -3.01
N GLY A 98 -14.06 -16.22 -4.13
CA GLY A 98 -15.49 -16.15 -4.41
C GLY A 98 -15.81 -16.13 -5.91
N PRO A 99 -17.09 -16.24 -6.30
CA PRO A 99 -17.50 -16.15 -7.69
C PRO A 99 -17.27 -14.74 -8.24
N ILE A 100 -16.97 -14.65 -9.55
CA ILE A 100 -16.62 -13.38 -10.19
C ILE A 100 -17.80 -12.39 -10.17
N GLU A 101 -19.01 -12.88 -10.20
CA GLU A 101 -20.23 -12.10 -10.16
C GLU A 101 -20.41 -11.31 -8.85
N LYS A 102 -19.74 -11.71 -7.76
CA LYS A 102 -19.66 -10.90 -6.52
C LYS A 102 -18.79 -9.66 -6.66
N ALA A 103 -17.98 -9.52 -7.73
CA ALA A 103 -17.25 -8.28 -8.06
C ALA A 103 -18.04 -7.33 -8.96
N PRO A 104 -19.27 -7.43 -9.06
CA PRO A 104 -20.25 -7.57 -10.14
C PRO A 104 -19.64 -7.39 -11.56
N LEU A 105 -18.83 -8.37 -11.94
CA LEU A 105 -18.39 -8.62 -13.31
C LEU A 105 -19.24 -9.78 -13.87
N PHE A 106 -20.21 -9.47 -14.72
CA PHE A 106 -21.21 -10.42 -15.16
C PHE A 106 -20.90 -11.04 -16.52
N HIS A 107 -20.09 -10.36 -17.34
CA HIS A 107 -19.76 -10.80 -18.70
C HIS A 107 -18.28 -11.18 -18.87
N PHE A 108 -17.43 -10.79 -17.92
CA PHE A 108 -16.03 -11.21 -17.89
C PHE A 108 -15.88 -12.58 -17.23
N ILE A 109 -15.53 -13.62 -18.00
CA ILE A 109 -15.34 -15.02 -17.55
C ILE A 109 -16.43 -15.50 -16.58
N PRO A 110 -17.73 -15.53 -16.96
CA PRO A 110 -18.83 -15.88 -16.06
C PRO A 110 -18.68 -17.27 -15.44
N GLY A 111 -19.13 -17.43 -14.19
CA GLY A 111 -19.06 -18.67 -13.45
C GLY A 111 -17.69 -19.01 -12.86
N HIS A 112 -16.65 -18.20 -13.11
CA HIS A 112 -15.33 -18.45 -12.57
C HIS A 112 -15.21 -18.01 -11.11
N ARG A 113 -14.33 -18.69 -10.38
CA ARG A 113 -13.91 -18.26 -9.04
C ARG A 113 -12.64 -17.41 -9.15
N ARG A 114 -12.53 -16.40 -8.31
CA ARG A 114 -11.39 -15.50 -8.26
C ARG A 114 -10.87 -15.32 -6.83
N LEU A 115 -9.59 -15.01 -6.70
CA LEU A 115 -8.99 -14.50 -5.47
C LEU A 115 -9.25 -12.99 -5.38
N CYS A 116 -9.87 -12.55 -4.29
CA CYS A 116 -10.19 -11.15 -4.03
C CYS A 116 -9.25 -10.57 -3.01
N LEU A 117 -8.82 -9.33 -3.24
CA LEU A 117 -7.87 -8.62 -2.39
C LEU A 117 -8.31 -7.18 -2.15
N ALA A 118 -8.11 -6.72 -0.91
CA ALA A 118 -8.25 -5.31 -0.54
C ALA A 118 -7.16 -4.89 0.43
N THR A 119 -6.79 -3.61 0.38
CA THR A 119 -5.98 -2.95 1.41
C THR A 119 -6.82 -1.91 2.17
N ALA A 120 -6.28 -1.38 3.26
CA ALA A 120 -6.89 -0.25 3.96
C ALA A 120 -6.93 1.00 3.06
N GLY A 121 -7.91 1.88 3.30
CA GLY A 121 -8.01 3.20 2.68
C GLY A 121 -8.85 3.28 1.40
N CYS A 122 -9.17 4.51 0.99
CA CYS A 122 -9.86 4.85 -0.25
C CYS A 122 -9.65 6.32 -0.57
N ASN A 123 -9.69 6.69 -1.84
CA ASN A 123 -9.66 8.10 -2.28
C ASN A 123 -11.04 8.79 -2.29
N LEU A 124 -12.09 8.08 -1.89
CA LEU A 124 -13.43 8.62 -1.61
C LEU A 124 -13.83 8.32 -0.15
N LYS A 125 -14.83 9.05 0.37
CA LYS A 125 -15.42 8.86 1.70
C LYS A 125 -16.95 8.71 1.63
N CYS A 126 -17.44 7.87 0.72
CA CYS A 126 -18.85 7.68 0.47
C CYS A 126 -19.63 7.38 1.76
N LYS A 127 -20.66 8.17 2.06
CA LYS A 127 -21.52 8.02 3.25
C LYS A 127 -22.29 6.69 3.28
N PHE A 128 -22.44 6.07 2.12
CA PHE A 128 -23.12 4.77 1.93
C PHE A 128 -22.15 3.61 1.72
N CYS A 129 -20.86 3.76 2.03
CA CYS A 129 -19.87 2.73 1.74
C CYS A 129 -20.18 1.44 2.50
N GLN A 130 -20.43 0.35 1.77
CA GLN A 130 -20.66 -0.98 2.36
C GLN A 130 -19.41 -1.49 3.11
N ASN A 131 -18.23 -1.15 2.59
CA ASN A 131 -16.94 -1.60 3.13
C ASN A 131 -16.23 -0.48 3.93
N TRP A 132 -17.00 0.34 4.65
CA TRP A 132 -16.46 1.51 5.36
C TRP A 132 -15.37 1.15 6.37
N GLN A 133 -15.46 -0.04 6.99
CA GLN A 133 -14.52 -0.51 8.00
C GLN A 133 -13.09 -0.59 7.45
N ILE A 134 -12.92 -0.99 6.18
CA ILE A 134 -11.61 -1.07 5.53
C ILE A 134 -11.29 0.17 4.68
N SER A 135 -12.28 0.72 3.98
CA SER A 135 -12.08 1.88 3.10
C SER A 135 -11.79 3.18 3.85
N GLN A 136 -12.24 3.28 5.10
CA GLN A 136 -12.00 4.45 5.95
C GLN A 136 -10.91 4.23 7.01
N ALA A 137 -10.32 3.03 7.06
CA ALA A 137 -9.20 2.73 7.95
C ALA A 137 -7.87 3.28 7.43
N SER A 138 -6.94 3.50 8.34
CA SER A 138 -5.54 3.76 8.06
C SER A 138 -4.72 2.46 8.16
N PRO A 139 -3.54 2.38 7.50
CA PRO A 139 -2.60 1.27 7.70
C PRO A 139 -2.27 1.08 9.18
N GLY A 140 -2.27 -0.16 9.65
CA GLY A 140 -2.04 -0.53 11.05
C GLY A 140 -3.29 -0.50 11.95
N GLU A 141 -4.44 0.02 11.49
CA GLU A 141 -5.70 -0.03 12.24
C GLU A 141 -6.46 -1.36 12.03
N LEU A 142 -6.07 -2.15 11.04
CA LEU A 142 -6.68 -3.41 10.68
C LEU A 142 -5.66 -4.55 10.83
N GLN A 143 -6.17 -5.78 10.91
CA GLN A 143 -5.34 -6.94 10.73
C GLN A 143 -4.91 -7.01 9.26
N GLU A 144 -3.62 -6.90 9.00
CA GLU A 144 -3.01 -6.93 7.68
C GLU A 144 -2.18 -8.21 7.53
N HIS A 145 -2.17 -8.78 6.34
CA HIS A 145 -1.28 -9.87 5.98
C HIS A 145 -0.01 -9.30 5.35
N SER A 146 1.13 -9.97 5.52
CA SER A 146 2.36 -9.64 4.77
C SER A 146 2.46 -10.60 3.59
N LEU A 147 2.08 -10.14 2.39
CA LEU A 147 2.03 -10.94 1.17
C LEU A 147 2.57 -10.14 -0.02
N SER A 148 3.74 -10.53 -0.48
CA SER A 148 4.32 -9.94 -1.70
C SER A 148 3.45 -10.24 -2.94
N PRO A 149 3.61 -9.52 -4.05
CA PRO A 149 3.00 -9.88 -5.32
C PRO A 149 3.21 -11.34 -5.72
N ALA A 150 4.40 -11.89 -5.48
CA ALA A 150 4.70 -13.29 -5.76
C ALA A 150 3.90 -14.26 -4.87
N ASP A 151 3.65 -13.90 -3.61
CA ASP A 151 2.85 -14.73 -2.70
C ASP A 151 1.37 -14.73 -3.09
N ILE A 152 0.86 -13.63 -3.66
CA ILE A 152 -0.50 -13.60 -4.23
C ILE A 152 -0.64 -14.55 -5.42
N ILE A 153 0.37 -14.62 -6.28
CA ILE A 153 0.38 -15.60 -7.38
C ILE A 153 0.41 -17.03 -6.85
N LYS A 154 1.23 -17.32 -5.84
CA LYS A 154 1.25 -18.63 -5.18
C LYS A 154 -0.11 -18.98 -4.57
N GLU A 155 -0.75 -18.00 -3.91
CA GLU A 155 -2.06 -18.20 -3.29
C GLU A 155 -3.16 -18.46 -4.32
N ALA A 156 -3.16 -17.76 -5.45
CA ALA A 156 -4.07 -18.01 -6.55
C ALA A 156 -3.91 -19.46 -7.08
N LYS A 157 -2.67 -19.90 -7.31
CA LYS A 157 -2.36 -21.27 -7.74
C LYS A 157 -2.78 -22.29 -6.68
N ARG A 158 -2.49 -22.04 -5.40
CA ARG A 158 -2.86 -22.93 -4.27
C ARG A 158 -4.37 -23.13 -4.15
N THR A 159 -5.14 -22.07 -4.40
CA THR A 159 -6.62 -22.11 -4.34
C THR A 159 -7.27 -22.59 -5.63
N GLY A 160 -6.47 -22.85 -6.68
CA GLY A 160 -6.96 -23.34 -7.97
C GLY A 160 -7.76 -22.31 -8.76
N VAL A 161 -7.64 -21.01 -8.46
CA VAL A 161 -8.32 -19.95 -9.20
C VAL A 161 -7.44 -19.47 -10.35
N THR A 162 -8.08 -19.08 -11.44
CA THR A 162 -7.42 -18.57 -12.65
C THR A 162 -7.52 -17.06 -12.79
N SER A 163 -8.07 -16.38 -11.79
CA SER A 163 -8.19 -14.92 -11.80
C SER A 163 -8.03 -14.31 -10.39
N ILE A 164 -7.51 -13.09 -10.38
CA ILE A 164 -7.36 -12.23 -9.19
C ILE A 164 -8.16 -10.94 -9.43
N CYS A 165 -8.82 -10.46 -8.39
CA CYS A 165 -9.59 -9.22 -8.41
C CYS A 165 -9.21 -8.32 -7.24
N PHE A 166 -8.73 -7.13 -7.53
CA PHE A 166 -8.53 -6.09 -6.52
C PHE A 166 -9.81 -5.29 -6.36
N THR A 167 -10.37 -5.28 -5.14
CA THR A 167 -11.75 -4.82 -4.89
C THR A 167 -11.96 -4.33 -3.45
N TYR A 168 -13.21 -4.17 -3.02
CA TYR A 168 -13.72 -3.80 -1.70
C TYR A 168 -13.37 -2.38 -1.23
N SER A 169 -12.11 -2.01 -1.17
CA SER A 169 -11.66 -0.63 -0.98
C SER A 169 -11.48 0.07 -2.33
N GLU A 170 -10.33 0.64 -2.62
CA GLU A 170 -10.09 1.27 -3.92
C GLU A 170 -8.73 0.86 -4.51
N PRO A 171 -8.68 0.08 -5.59
CA PRO A 171 -7.43 -0.37 -6.22
C PRO A 171 -6.48 0.76 -6.63
N THR A 172 -6.99 1.92 -6.99
CA THR A 172 -6.17 3.08 -7.33
C THR A 172 -5.18 3.43 -6.22
N ILE A 173 -5.58 3.37 -4.93
CA ILE A 173 -4.70 3.85 -3.85
C ILE A 173 -3.59 2.88 -3.48
N PHE A 174 -3.68 1.61 -3.87
CA PHE A 174 -2.62 0.61 -3.74
C PHE A 174 -2.06 0.17 -5.11
N TYR A 175 -1.92 1.17 -5.96
CA TYR A 175 -1.54 1.08 -7.37
C TYR A 175 -0.32 0.20 -7.63
N GLU A 176 0.77 0.41 -6.91
CA GLU A 176 2.05 -0.30 -7.07
C GLU A 176 1.88 -1.80 -6.85
N TYR A 177 1.07 -2.17 -5.85
CA TYR A 177 0.78 -3.56 -5.53
C TYR A 177 -0.08 -4.24 -6.61
N VAL A 178 -1.12 -3.54 -7.08
CA VAL A 178 -1.93 -4.00 -8.22
C VAL A 178 -1.06 -4.17 -9.46
N TYR A 179 -0.28 -3.15 -9.81
CA TYR A 179 0.53 -3.13 -11.04
C TYR A 179 1.56 -4.26 -11.06
N GLU A 180 2.35 -4.43 -10.00
CA GLU A 180 3.39 -5.46 -9.94
C GLU A 180 2.80 -6.87 -9.85
N THR A 181 1.69 -7.06 -9.13
CA THR A 181 0.99 -8.35 -9.13
C THR A 181 0.45 -8.69 -10.51
N SER A 182 -0.09 -7.71 -11.24
CA SER A 182 -0.60 -7.90 -12.59
C SER A 182 0.50 -8.32 -13.58
N LEU A 183 1.68 -7.71 -13.49
CA LEU A 183 2.84 -8.11 -14.32
C LEU A 183 3.27 -9.55 -14.09
N LEU A 184 3.21 -10.03 -12.83
CA LEU A 184 3.51 -11.42 -12.51
C LEU A 184 2.40 -12.36 -12.99
N ALA A 185 1.15 -11.96 -12.78
CA ALA A 185 -0.03 -12.74 -13.19
C ALA A 185 -0.06 -12.98 -14.70
N GLN A 186 0.28 -11.98 -15.52
CA GLN A 186 0.38 -12.14 -16.98
C GLN A 186 1.35 -13.24 -17.39
N LYS A 187 2.52 -13.33 -16.71
CA LYS A 187 3.53 -14.39 -16.99
C LYS A 187 3.01 -15.79 -16.66
N GLU A 188 2.05 -15.88 -15.76
CA GLU A 188 1.48 -17.13 -15.26
C GLU A 188 0.11 -17.46 -15.86
N GLY A 189 -0.37 -16.66 -16.80
CA GLY A 189 -1.68 -16.84 -17.43
C GLY A 189 -2.87 -16.62 -16.50
N ILE A 190 -2.66 -15.93 -15.37
CA ILE A 190 -3.71 -15.59 -14.40
C ILE A 190 -4.35 -14.27 -14.81
N LYS A 191 -5.67 -14.23 -14.91
CA LYS A 191 -6.43 -13.04 -15.29
C LYS A 191 -6.52 -12.03 -14.14
N ILE A 192 -6.40 -10.74 -14.45
CA ILE A 192 -6.49 -9.67 -13.47
C ILE A 192 -7.66 -8.75 -13.76
N SER A 193 -8.46 -8.49 -12.73
CA SER A 193 -9.52 -7.49 -12.79
C SER A 193 -9.44 -6.53 -11.59
N ILE A 194 -10.00 -5.34 -11.77
CA ILE A 194 -10.20 -4.38 -10.68
C ILE A 194 -11.66 -3.96 -10.60
N VAL A 195 -12.09 -3.64 -9.38
CA VAL A 195 -13.37 -2.95 -9.09
C VAL A 195 -13.02 -1.60 -8.50
N SER A 196 -13.27 -0.55 -9.24
CA SER A 196 -12.82 0.80 -8.91
C SER A 196 -13.97 1.81 -8.94
N ASN A 197 -13.84 2.87 -8.17
CA ASN A 197 -14.72 4.03 -8.24
C ASN A 197 -14.40 4.94 -9.45
N GLY A 198 -13.37 4.64 -10.22
CA GLY A 198 -12.98 5.39 -11.40
C GLY A 198 -12.32 6.74 -11.14
N TYR A 199 -12.01 7.08 -9.88
CA TYR A 199 -11.39 8.37 -9.53
C TYR A 199 -9.87 8.29 -9.60
N ILE A 200 -9.35 8.18 -10.83
CA ILE A 200 -7.93 8.04 -11.18
C ILE A 200 -7.57 9.03 -12.28
N LYS A 201 -6.30 9.51 -12.33
CA LYS A 201 -5.82 10.38 -13.41
C LYS A 201 -5.54 9.58 -14.69
N ALA A 202 -5.49 10.27 -15.82
CA ALA A 202 -5.33 9.65 -17.14
C ALA A 202 -4.04 8.83 -17.28
N GLU A 203 -2.89 9.39 -16.92
CA GLU A 203 -1.60 8.72 -17.08
C GLU A 203 -1.47 7.43 -16.23
N PRO A 204 -1.80 7.44 -14.92
CA PRO A 204 -1.85 6.20 -14.14
C PRO A 204 -2.82 5.18 -14.73
N LEU A 205 -4.01 5.60 -15.18
CA LEU A 205 -5.01 4.71 -15.77
C LEU A 205 -4.46 4.04 -17.03
N LYS A 206 -3.96 4.81 -17.99
CA LYS A 206 -3.40 4.30 -19.25
C LYS A 206 -2.25 3.33 -19.05
N LYS A 207 -1.44 3.54 -18.01
CA LYS A 207 -0.40 2.58 -17.66
C LYS A 207 -0.98 1.32 -17.04
N LEU A 208 -1.97 1.43 -16.15
CA LEU A 208 -2.54 0.31 -15.43
C LEU A 208 -3.31 -0.64 -16.34
N ILE A 209 -4.13 -0.12 -17.25
CA ILE A 209 -4.96 -0.95 -18.15
C ILE A 209 -4.16 -1.87 -19.08
N LYS A 210 -2.89 -1.56 -19.35
CA LYS A 210 -2.01 -2.42 -20.15
C LYS A 210 -1.68 -3.76 -19.47
N VAL A 211 -1.92 -3.85 -18.16
CA VAL A 211 -1.65 -5.05 -17.36
C VAL A 211 -2.92 -5.66 -16.75
N LEU A 212 -4.09 -5.11 -17.06
CA LEU A 212 -5.39 -5.61 -16.61
C LEU A 212 -6.14 -6.32 -17.75
N ASP A 213 -6.92 -7.34 -17.40
CA ASP A 213 -7.82 -8.04 -18.34
C ASP A 213 -9.24 -7.45 -18.30
N ALA A 214 -9.67 -6.93 -17.15
CA ALA A 214 -10.99 -6.31 -17.02
C ALA A 214 -11.02 -5.22 -15.93
N VAL A 215 -11.85 -4.21 -16.18
CA VAL A 215 -12.09 -3.10 -15.25
C VAL A 215 -13.59 -3.00 -14.99
N LYS A 216 -14.00 -2.98 -13.71
CA LYS A 216 -15.36 -2.66 -13.35
C LYS A 216 -15.38 -1.28 -12.69
N ILE A 217 -16.20 -0.36 -13.20
CA ILE A 217 -16.35 0.99 -12.69
C ILE A 217 -17.67 1.14 -11.96
N ASP A 218 -17.61 1.58 -10.70
CA ASP A 218 -18.77 2.06 -9.95
C ASP A 218 -19.06 3.51 -10.33
N LEU A 219 -19.92 3.73 -11.30
CA LEU A 219 -20.48 5.05 -11.56
C LEU A 219 -21.56 5.34 -10.49
N LYS A 220 -21.20 6.09 -9.46
CA LYS A 220 -22.02 6.21 -8.25
C LYS A 220 -23.22 7.12 -8.41
N ALA A 221 -23.16 8.08 -9.34
CA ALA A 221 -24.28 8.98 -9.68
C ALA A 221 -23.97 9.74 -10.98
N PHE A 222 -24.95 10.57 -11.42
CA PHE A 222 -24.88 11.39 -12.62
C PHE A 222 -24.85 12.89 -12.33
N THR A 223 -24.53 13.30 -11.10
CA THR A 223 -24.47 14.71 -10.71
C THR A 223 -23.26 15.02 -9.83
N ASP A 224 -22.66 16.17 -10.03
CA ASP A 224 -21.59 16.68 -9.17
C ASP A 224 -22.04 16.87 -7.72
N LYS A 225 -23.32 17.26 -7.51
CA LYS A 225 -23.88 17.40 -6.16
C LYS A 225 -23.71 16.11 -5.36
N PHE A 226 -24.02 14.96 -5.95
CA PHE A 226 -23.84 13.66 -5.30
C PHE A 226 -22.38 13.37 -4.98
N TYR A 227 -21.46 13.62 -5.93
CA TYR A 227 -20.04 13.39 -5.71
C TYR A 227 -19.46 14.31 -4.63
N LYS A 228 -19.88 15.57 -4.57
CA LYS A 228 -19.45 16.54 -3.56
C LYS A 228 -19.99 16.21 -2.16
N GLU A 229 -21.28 15.88 -2.05
CA GLU A 229 -21.96 15.76 -0.76
C GLU A 229 -21.99 14.32 -0.21
N ILE A 230 -22.14 13.33 -1.07
CA ILE A 230 -22.38 11.93 -0.70
C ILE A 230 -21.14 11.06 -0.89
N ALA A 231 -20.42 11.19 -2.01
CA ALA A 231 -19.12 10.57 -2.21
C ALA A 231 -17.99 11.33 -1.49
N VAL A 232 -18.29 12.53 -1.03
CA VAL A 232 -17.50 13.48 -0.24
C VAL A 232 -16.32 14.10 -1.01
N GLU A 233 -16.47 15.40 -1.28
CA GLU A 233 -15.44 16.24 -1.90
C GLU A 233 -14.86 15.67 -3.21
N ALA A 234 -15.64 14.97 -3.99
CA ALA A 234 -15.27 14.45 -5.30
C ALA A 234 -16.07 15.12 -6.41
N GLU A 235 -15.72 14.84 -7.65
CA GLU A 235 -16.35 15.37 -8.85
C GLU A 235 -16.71 14.23 -9.80
N LEU A 236 -17.75 14.43 -10.61
CA LEU A 236 -18.23 13.45 -11.59
C LEU A 236 -17.31 13.37 -12.81
N GLU A 237 -16.83 14.51 -13.31
CA GLU A 237 -16.09 14.57 -14.59
C GLU A 237 -14.84 13.67 -14.63
N PRO A 238 -14.00 13.55 -13.58
CA PRO A 238 -12.88 12.61 -13.57
C PRO A 238 -13.31 11.15 -13.78
N VAL A 239 -14.47 10.75 -13.25
CA VAL A 239 -15.00 9.39 -13.43
C VAL A 239 -15.48 9.18 -14.87
N LEU A 240 -16.18 10.18 -15.45
CA LEU A 240 -16.58 10.14 -16.85
C LEU A 240 -15.36 10.10 -17.80
N ASN A 241 -14.31 10.85 -17.47
CA ASN A 241 -13.06 10.81 -18.22
C ASN A 241 -12.38 9.43 -18.15
N THR A 242 -12.42 8.76 -17.00
CA THR A 242 -11.96 7.38 -16.87
C THR A 242 -12.70 6.45 -17.82
N LEU A 243 -14.03 6.55 -17.91
CA LEU A 243 -14.83 5.73 -18.84
C LEU A 243 -14.51 6.03 -20.31
N LYS A 244 -14.29 7.30 -20.67
CA LYS A 244 -13.85 7.70 -22.02
C LYS A 244 -12.51 7.06 -22.38
N ILE A 245 -11.52 7.17 -21.48
CA ILE A 245 -10.18 6.59 -21.69
C ILE A 245 -10.26 5.05 -21.82
N LEU A 246 -11.00 4.37 -20.96
CA LEU A 246 -11.17 2.92 -21.06
C LEU A 246 -11.70 2.49 -22.44
N LYS A 247 -12.68 3.24 -22.96
CA LYS A 247 -13.25 3.00 -24.29
C LYS A 247 -12.24 3.30 -25.41
N GLU A 248 -11.55 4.44 -25.34
CA GLU A 248 -10.57 4.88 -26.34
C GLU A 248 -9.37 3.94 -26.44
N GLU A 249 -8.90 3.43 -25.31
CA GLU A 249 -7.78 2.48 -25.24
C GLU A 249 -8.21 1.03 -25.51
N GLY A 250 -9.49 0.77 -25.79
CA GLY A 250 -10.03 -0.58 -26.10
C GLY A 250 -9.99 -1.55 -24.92
N ALA A 251 -9.93 -1.05 -23.69
CA ALA A 251 -9.95 -1.89 -22.50
C ALA A 251 -11.31 -2.56 -22.30
N TYR A 252 -11.31 -3.81 -21.82
CA TYR A 252 -12.57 -4.44 -21.41
C TYR A 252 -13.05 -3.83 -20.10
N PHE A 253 -14.29 -3.32 -20.07
CA PHE A 253 -14.86 -2.80 -18.84
C PHE A 253 -16.38 -2.97 -18.73
N GLU A 254 -16.86 -3.04 -17.49
CA GLU A 254 -18.27 -3.05 -17.14
C GLU A 254 -18.58 -1.85 -16.22
N ILE A 255 -19.76 -1.29 -16.35
CA ILE A 255 -20.23 -0.17 -15.51
C ILE A 255 -21.34 -0.69 -14.63
N VAL A 256 -21.26 -0.38 -13.34
CA VAL A 256 -22.34 -0.62 -12.37
C VAL A 256 -22.72 0.70 -11.72
N ASN A 257 -24.03 0.95 -11.68
CA ASN A 257 -24.61 2.07 -10.95
C ASN A 257 -25.39 1.51 -9.76
N LEU A 258 -25.00 1.90 -8.56
CA LEU A 258 -25.74 1.60 -7.34
C LEU A 258 -26.79 2.69 -7.14
N ILE A 259 -28.05 2.31 -7.15
CA ILE A 259 -29.18 3.20 -6.85
C ILE A 259 -29.37 3.23 -5.33
N ILE A 260 -29.42 4.44 -4.78
CA ILE A 260 -29.49 4.70 -3.33
C ILE A 260 -30.77 5.51 -3.05
#